data_4724b1cbae2adb4691568c4e3ff8ffac
#
_entry.id   4724b1cbae2adb4691568c4e3ff8ffac
#
_cell.length_a   1.000
_cell.length_b   1.000
_cell.length_c   1.000
_cell.angle_alpha   90.00
_cell.angle_beta   90.00
_cell.angle_gamma   90.00
#
_symmetry.space_group_name_H-M   'P 1'
#
loop_
_entity.id
_entity.type
_entity.pdbx_description
1 polymer ?
#
loop_
_entity_poly.entity_id
_entity_poly.type
_entity_poly.pdbx_seq_one_letter_code
_entity_poly.pdbx_strand_id
1 'polypeptide(L)'
;MDLRVLGSSSSGNCYIIENEKEALLLEAGLPYSKISEAIDFNYEKISVCLVSHEHGDHTYSLDKLDGLVDILCSKDVADKKGIRHYTESVSLRQYKFGGFTIMPFDVIHDVYCQGFFIEHIDMGRLAFITDSAYADYTFVGLDHLLVECNYNIDELNRSIDLGITPAFQKRRLLSTHMEVMETVNVIKSNLNEGLNNVLLLHLSERNSNEMEIVKTIKEETGINAKVAYPGVEMSLTKNIY
;
A
#
# COMPACT_ATOMS: atom_id res chain seq x y z
N MET A 1 -1.67 -5.96 -16.48
CA MET A 1 -0.87 -4.85 -15.88
C MET A 1 0.22 -5.44 -15.02
N ASP A 2 1.27 -4.68 -14.78
CA ASP A 2 2.38 -5.12 -13.95
C ASP A 2 2.54 -4.16 -12.77
N LEU A 3 2.82 -4.71 -11.60
CA LEU A 3 3.18 -3.97 -10.39
C LEU A 3 4.69 -3.99 -10.24
N ARG A 4 5.28 -2.83 -9.96
CA ARG A 4 6.69 -2.67 -9.58
C ARG A 4 6.79 -1.99 -8.22
N VAL A 5 7.54 -2.58 -7.30
CA VAL A 5 7.82 -2.03 -5.98
C VAL A 5 9.09 -1.19 -6.04
N LEU A 6 8.99 0.11 -5.80
CA LEU A 6 10.16 1.01 -5.71
C LEU A 6 10.66 1.16 -4.27
N GLY A 7 9.77 1.03 -3.31
CA GLY A 7 10.02 1.05 -1.87
C GLY A 7 8.80 0.63 -1.08
N SER A 8 9.00 -0.06 0.05
CA SER A 8 7.96 -0.55 0.96
C SER A 8 8.52 -0.65 2.38
N SER A 9 8.74 0.48 3.02
CA SER A 9 9.26 0.57 4.39
C SER A 9 9.11 1.99 4.95
N SER A 10 9.41 2.18 6.24
CA SER A 10 9.50 3.50 6.87
C SER A 10 10.57 4.45 6.26
N SER A 11 11.37 3.95 5.32
CA SER A 11 12.32 4.77 4.54
C SER A 11 11.71 5.33 3.26
N GLY A 12 10.52 4.87 2.88
CA GLY A 12 9.75 5.37 1.75
C GLY A 12 8.97 4.29 1.03
N ASN A 13 7.73 4.63 0.72
CA ASN A 13 6.75 3.79 0.05
C ASN A 13 6.44 4.37 -1.33
N CYS A 14 6.56 3.55 -2.36
CA CYS A 14 6.16 3.92 -3.70
C CYS A 14 6.01 2.66 -4.57
N TYR A 15 4.90 2.55 -5.26
CA TYR A 15 4.58 1.42 -6.13
C TYR A 15 4.03 1.96 -7.45
N ILE A 16 4.34 1.26 -8.54
CA ILE A 16 3.83 1.58 -9.88
C ILE A 16 3.00 0.41 -10.37
N ILE A 17 1.76 0.69 -10.79
CA ILE A 17 0.92 -0.27 -11.51
C ILE A 17 0.76 0.26 -12.92
N GLU A 18 1.20 -0.51 -13.93
CA GLU A 18 1.25 -0.02 -15.30
C GLU A 18 0.97 -1.07 -16.36
N ASN A 19 0.57 -0.60 -17.53
CA ASN A 19 0.61 -1.31 -18.81
C ASN A 19 1.36 -0.45 -19.84
N GLU A 20 1.29 -0.80 -21.12
CA GLU A 20 1.93 -0.03 -22.19
C GLU A 20 1.38 1.40 -22.33
N LYS A 21 0.12 1.65 -21.94
CA LYS A 21 -0.61 2.90 -22.22
C LYS A 21 -0.65 3.86 -21.05
N GLU A 22 -0.83 3.34 -19.85
CA GLU A 22 -1.07 4.14 -18.65
C GLU A 22 -0.47 3.51 -17.40
N ALA A 23 -0.28 4.33 -16.37
CA ALA A 23 0.24 3.93 -15.09
C ALA A 23 -0.48 4.63 -13.95
N LEU A 24 -0.44 4.02 -12.76
CA LEU A 24 -0.90 4.56 -11.50
C LEU A 24 0.24 4.48 -10.49
N LEU A 25 0.50 5.59 -9.79
CA LEU A 25 1.40 5.61 -8.64
C LEU A 25 0.61 5.39 -7.35
N LEU A 26 1.10 4.48 -6.49
CA LEU A 26 0.69 4.37 -5.10
C LEU A 26 1.83 4.90 -4.24
N GLU A 27 1.55 5.96 -3.52
CA GLU A 27 2.49 6.71 -2.68
C GLU A 27 3.62 7.44 -3.43
N ALA A 28 4.13 8.51 -2.82
CA ALA A 28 5.23 9.32 -3.33
C ALA A 28 6.35 9.49 -2.28
N GLY A 29 6.59 8.45 -1.47
CA GLY A 29 7.49 8.46 -0.31
C GLY A 29 8.97 8.35 -0.63
N LEU A 30 9.36 8.25 -1.90
CA LEU A 30 10.75 8.13 -2.34
C LEU A 30 11.31 9.43 -2.93
N PRO A 31 12.63 9.59 -3.01
CA PRO A 31 13.24 10.70 -3.73
C PRO A 31 12.70 10.85 -5.16
N TYR A 32 12.43 12.08 -5.57
CA TYR A 32 11.86 12.43 -6.87
C TYR A 32 12.63 11.82 -8.05
N SER A 33 13.97 11.82 -7.98
CA SER A 33 14.80 11.20 -9.01
C SER A 33 14.51 9.72 -9.21
N LYS A 34 14.32 8.97 -8.10
CA LYS A 34 13.99 7.54 -8.17
C LYS A 34 12.61 7.30 -8.81
N ILE A 35 11.62 8.11 -8.47
CA ILE A 35 10.28 8.02 -9.07
C ILE A 35 10.37 8.36 -10.56
N SER A 36 11.05 9.47 -10.91
CA SER A 36 11.20 9.94 -12.29
C SER A 36 11.92 8.93 -13.17
N GLU A 37 13.03 8.36 -12.69
CA GLU A 37 13.79 7.32 -13.39
C GLU A 37 12.93 6.07 -13.61
N ALA A 38 12.15 5.67 -12.62
CA ALA A 38 11.31 4.48 -12.71
C ALA A 38 10.18 4.61 -13.75
N ILE A 39 9.73 5.81 -14.06
CA ILE A 39 8.73 6.10 -15.10
C ILE A 39 9.36 6.59 -16.41
N ASP A 40 10.68 6.48 -16.56
CA ASP A 40 11.43 7.00 -17.70
C ASP A 40 11.14 8.48 -18.00
N PHE A 41 10.91 9.30 -16.95
CA PHE A 41 10.49 10.71 -17.01
C PHE A 41 9.21 10.97 -17.80
N ASN A 42 8.41 9.93 -18.04
CA ASN A 42 7.15 10.01 -18.79
C ASN A 42 5.96 10.24 -17.84
N TYR A 43 5.79 11.46 -17.37
CA TYR A 43 4.70 11.85 -16.47
C TYR A 43 3.32 11.78 -17.15
N GLU A 44 3.25 11.94 -18.46
CA GLU A 44 1.99 11.86 -19.23
C GLU A 44 1.36 10.46 -19.18
N LYS A 45 2.20 9.43 -18.93
CA LYS A 45 1.72 8.05 -18.74
C LYS A 45 0.99 7.86 -17.43
N ILE A 46 1.26 8.71 -16.42
CA ILE A 46 0.68 8.59 -15.08
C ILE A 46 -0.73 9.14 -15.07
N SER A 47 -1.72 8.25 -14.99
CA SER A 47 -3.13 8.63 -14.88
C SER A 47 -3.44 9.31 -13.53
N VAL A 48 -2.80 8.85 -12.44
CA VAL A 48 -2.98 9.43 -11.10
C VAL A 48 -1.92 8.94 -10.12
N CYS A 49 -1.58 9.78 -9.14
CA CYS A 49 -0.85 9.43 -7.92
C CYS A 49 -1.83 9.37 -6.74
N LEU A 50 -1.97 8.21 -6.09
CA LEU A 50 -2.80 8.02 -4.89
C LEU A 50 -1.93 8.13 -3.64
N VAL A 51 -2.38 8.89 -2.65
CA VAL A 51 -1.65 9.06 -1.39
C VAL A 51 -2.57 8.76 -0.21
N SER A 52 -2.16 7.80 0.61
CA SER A 52 -2.94 7.31 1.74
C SER A 52 -3.04 8.30 2.89
N HIS A 53 -1.93 8.90 3.31
CA HIS A 53 -1.85 9.81 4.45
C HIS A 53 -0.62 10.74 4.42
N GLU A 54 -0.50 11.64 5.40
CA GLU A 54 0.44 12.77 5.38
C GLU A 54 1.88 12.47 5.82
N HIS A 55 2.24 11.26 6.27
CA HIS A 55 3.59 10.94 6.74
C HIS A 55 4.64 11.08 5.63
N GLY A 56 5.87 11.38 6.05
CA GLY A 56 6.96 11.71 5.13
C GLY A 56 7.34 10.57 4.20
N ASP A 57 7.31 9.35 4.68
CA ASP A 57 7.62 8.13 3.93
C ASP A 57 6.53 7.71 2.93
N HIS A 58 5.42 8.44 2.87
CA HIS A 58 4.36 8.32 1.84
C HIS A 58 4.28 9.53 0.92
N THR A 59 4.88 10.67 1.31
CA THR A 59 4.68 11.98 0.67
C THR A 59 5.96 12.73 0.37
N TYR A 60 7.14 12.09 0.48
CA TYR A 60 8.46 12.77 0.42
C TYR A 60 8.64 13.64 -0.83
N SER A 61 8.15 13.22 -1.98
CA SER A 61 8.26 13.93 -3.26
C SER A 61 6.94 14.40 -3.84
N LEU A 62 5.87 14.40 -3.03
CA LEU A 62 4.53 14.75 -3.51
C LEU A 62 4.46 16.20 -4.02
N ASP A 63 5.16 17.13 -3.36
CA ASP A 63 5.26 18.53 -3.76
C ASP A 63 5.88 18.72 -5.15
N LYS A 64 6.75 17.79 -5.57
CA LYS A 64 7.39 17.82 -6.89
C LYS A 64 6.56 17.19 -7.99
N LEU A 65 5.56 16.40 -7.62
CA LEU A 65 4.58 15.84 -8.54
C LEU A 65 3.37 16.77 -8.75
N ASP A 66 3.19 17.78 -7.86
CA ASP A 66 2.10 18.75 -7.95
C ASP A 66 2.15 19.53 -9.28
N GLY A 67 1.10 19.41 -10.06
CA GLY A 67 0.98 19.98 -11.40
C GLY A 67 1.68 19.21 -12.52
N LEU A 68 2.37 18.08 -12.22
CA LEU A 68 2.93 17.19 -13.22
C LEU A 68 2.02 16.00 -13.51
N VAL A 69 1.32 15.51 -12.48
CA VAL A 69 0.37 14.39 -12.55
C VAL A 69 -0.89 14.73 -11.76
N ASP A 70 -2.00 14.08 -12.06
CA ASP A 70 -3.18 14.14 -11.19
C ASP A 70 -2.87 13.48 -9.84
N ILE A 71 -3.28 14.12 -8.75
CA ILE A 71 -3.11 13.62 -7.39
C ILE A 71 -4.48 13.40 -6.76
N LEU A 72 -4.72 12.21 -6.20
CA LEU A 72 -5.89 11.89 -5.37
C LEU A 72 -5.41 11.68 -3.93
N CYS A 73 -5.74 12.62 -3.05
CA CYS A 73 -5.36 12.55 -1.64
C CYS A 73 -6.39 13.27 -0.75
N SER A 74 -6.32 13.05 0.56
CA SER A 74 -7.15 13.78 1.51
C SER A 74 -6.76 15.25 1.59
N LYS A 75 -7.69 16.08 2.08
CA LYS A 75 -7.42 17.49 2.37
C LYS A 75 -6.27 17.65 3.37
N ASP A 76 -6.17 16.75 4.36
CA ASP A 76 -5.11 16.78 5.37
C ASP A 76 -3.72 16.61 4.73
N VAL A 77 -3.58 15.69 3.79
CA VAL A 77 -2.35 15.51 3.00
C VAL A 77 -2.03 16.77 2.20
N ALA A 78 -3.02 17.31 1.47
CA ALA A 78 -2.82 18.49 0.63
C ALA A 78 -2.40 19.71 1.45
N ASP A 79 -3.09 20.00 2.55
CA ASP A 79 -2.78 21.12 3.45
C ASP A 79 -1.39 20.95 4.08
N LYS A 80 -1.05 19.75 4.55
CA LYS A 80 0.24 19.47 5.20
C LYS A 80 1.43 19.61 4.26
N LYS A 81 1.24 19.21 2.98
CA LYS A 81 2.32 19.19 1.97
C LYS A 81 2.29 20.40 1.05
N GLY A 82 1.30 21.27 1.17
CA GLY A 82 1.15 22.46 0.34
C GLY A 82 0.78 22.16 -1.11
N ILE A 83 0.07 21.04 -1.36
CA ILE A 83 -0.36 20.63 -2.69
C ILE A 83 -1.50 21.51 -3.17
N ARG A 84 -1.42 21.98 -4.39
CA ARG A 84 -2.38 22.94 -4.98
C ARG A 84 -3.26 22.31 -6.05
N HIS A 85 -2.74 21.35 -6.79
CA HIS A 85 -3.43 20.69 -7.87
C HIS A 85 -3.72 19.24 -7.49
N TYR A 86 -4.87 19.02 -6.84
CA TYR A 86 -5.29 17.70 -6.39
C TYR A 86 -6.81 17.54 -6.48
N THR A 87 -7.24 16.30 -6.53
CA THR A 87 -8.63 15.92 -6.29
C THR A 87 -8.73 15.45 -4.84
N GLU A 88 -9.67 16.03 -4.09
CA GLU A 88 -9.91 15.60 -2.70
C GLU A 88 -10.52 14.20 -2.67
N SER A 89 -9.82 13.28 -2.01
CA SER A 89 -10.32 11.93 -1.79
C SER A 89 -11.33 11.91 -0.64
N VAL A 90 -12.54 11.48 -0.95
CA VAL A 90 -13.61 11.29 0.03
C VAL A 90 -13.90 9.80 0.15
N SER A 91 -13.92 9.28 1.38
CA SER A 91 -14.18 7.87 1.67
C SER A 91 -15.46 7.38 1.00
N LEU A 92 -15.41 6.18 0.40
CA LEU A 92 -16.48 5.50 -0.32
C LEU A 92 -17.03 6.24 -1.57
N ARG A 93 -16.38 7.32 -1.99
CA ARG A 93 -16.70 8.00 -3.25
C ARG A 93 -15.85 7.42 -4.38
N GLN A 94 -16.46 7.21 -5.53
CA GLN A 94 -15.80 6.67 -6.70
C GLN A 94 -15.21 7.78 -7.59
N TYR A 95 -13.96 7.56 -8.06
CA TYR A 95 -13.22 8.46 -8.95
C TYR A 95 -12.75 7.69 -10.18
N LYS A 96 -12.54 8.39 -11.30
CA LYS A 96 -12.00 7.82 -12.53
C LYS A 96 -10.83 8.63 -13.04
N PHE A 97 -9.71 7.95 -13.30
CA PHE A 97 -8.52 8.52 -13.92
C PHE A 97 -8.00 7.52 -14.97
N GLY A 98 -7.96 7.93 -16.24
CA GLY A 98 -7.66 6.99 -17.32
C GLY A 98 -8.62 5.80 -17.32
N GLY A 99 -8.09 4.61 -17.37
CA GLY A 99 -8.82 3.34 -17.25
C GLY A 99 -9.10 2.90 -15.82
N PHE A 100 -8.56 3.59 -14.80
CA PHE A 100 -8.70 3.24 -13.40
C PHE A 100 -9.99 3.81 -12.80
N THR A 101 -10.68 2.97 -12.05
CA THR A 101 -11.78 3.36 -11.15
C THR A 101 -11.30 3.15 -9.72
N ILE A 102 -11.36 4.19 -8.90
CA ILE A 102 -10.75 4.21 -7.56
C ILE A 102 -11.80 4.58 -6.53
N MET A 103 -11.86 3.86 -5.44
CA MET A 103 -12.71 4.14 -4.29
C MET A 103 -11.87 4.14 -3.01
N PRO A 104 -11.57 5.33 -2.43
CA PRO A 104 -10.91 5.43 -1.14
C PRO A 104 -11.81 4.88 -0.02
N PHE A 105 -11.20 4.33 1.03
CA PHE A 105 -11.89 3.90 2.26
C PHE A 105 -11.00 4.17 3.47
N ASP A 106 -11.61 4.46 4.61
CA ASP A 106 -10.86 4.85 5.80
C ASP A 106 -10.21 3.65 6.47
N VAL A 107 -8.99 3.83 6.97
CA VAL A 107 -8.25 2.82 7.76
C VAL A 107 -7.74 3.44 9.07
N ILE A 108 -7.35 2.62 10.04
CA ILE A 108 -7.00 3.07 11.40
C ILE A 108 -5.51 3.32 11.49
N HIS A 109 -5.14 4.59 11.65
CA HIS A 109 -3.76 5.04 11.86
C HIS A 109 -3.70 6.18 12.88
N ASP A 110 -2.51 6.76 13.15
CA ASP A 110 -2.36 7.91 14.08
C ASP A 110 -2.71 9.26 13.43
N VAL A 111 -2.86 9.29 12.11
CA VAL A 111 -3.39 10.41 11.32
C VAL A 111 -4.51 9.92 10.41
N TYR A 112 -5.26 10.83 9.78
CA TYR A 112 -6.26 10.41 8.79
C TYR A 112 -5.60 9.64 7.64
N CYS A 113 -6.02 8.41 7.44
CA CYS A 113 -5.43 7.47 6.50
C CYS A 113 -6.50 6.74 5.70
N GLN A 114 -6.23 6.52 4.43
CA GLN A 114 -7.12 5.84 3.50
C GLN A 114 -6.41 4.68 2.81
N GLY A 115 -7.12 3.55 2.69
CA GLY A 115 -6.83 2.53 1.69
C GLY A 115 -7.54 2.86 0.38
N PHE A 116 -7.20 2.12 -0.67
CA PHE A 116 -7.79 2.31 -2.00
C PHE A 116 -8.25 0.97 -2.58
N PHE A 117 -9.54 0.93 -2.98
CA PHE A 117 -10.04 -0.11 -3.86
C PHE A 117 -9.95 0.36 -5.30
N ILE A 118 -9.27 -0.40 -6.16
CA ILE A 118 -8.89 0.01 -7.50
C ILE A 118 -9.35 -1.05 -8.49
N GLU A 119 -10.07 -0.63 -9.53
CA GLU A 119 -10.49 -1.49 -10.62
C GLU A 119 -9.89 -1.03 -11.95
N HIS A 120 -9.43 -1.96 -12.75
CA HIS A 120 -9.01 -1.73 -14.13
C HIS A 120 -9.32 -2.95 -14.99
N ILE A 121 -9.67 -2.74 -16.27
CA ILE A 121 -10.12 -3.83 -17.16
C ILE A 121 -9.05 -4.93 -17.34
N ASP A 122 -7.77 -4.55 -17.41
CA ASP A 122 -6.65 -5.48 -17.62
C ASP A 122 -6.21 -6.18 -16.32
N MET A 123 -6.51 -5.59 -15.15
CA MET A 123 -6.03 -6.07 -13.86
C MET A 123 -7.13 -6.77 -13.06
N GLY A 124 -8.38 -6.35 -13.20
CA GLY A 124 -9.46 -6.69 -12.29
C GLY A 124 -9.47 -5.78 -11.07
N ARG A 125 -9.63 -6.34 -9.89
CA ARG A 125 -9.87 -5.64 -8.62
C ARG A 125 -8.70 -5.78 -7.68
N LEU A 126 -8.19 -4.66 -7.19
CA LEU A 126 -7.08 -4.57 -6.26
C LEU A 126 -7.50 -3.78 -5.03
N ALA A 127 -7.17 -4.27 -3.83
CA ALA A 127 -7.21 -3.49 -2.60
C ALA A 127 -5.78 -3.16 -2.15
N PHE A 128 -5.56 -1.89 -1.80
CA PHE A 128 -4.32 -1.39 -1.23
C PHE A 128 -4.58 -0.87 0.19
N ILE A 129 -3.93 -1.48 1.17
CA ILE A 129 -4.06 -1.16 2.61
C ILE A 129 -2.66 -1.04 3.18
N THR A 130 -2.23 0.16 3.49
CA THR A 130 -0.93 0.43 4.14
C THR A 130 -1.14 1.18 5.44
N ASP A 131 -0.17 1.11 6.35
CA ASP A 131 -0.14 1.85 7.61
C ASP A 131 -1.48 1.86 8.36
N SER A 132 -1.92 0.67 8.75
CA SER A 132 -3.17 0.49 9.47
C SER A 132 -3.05 -0.56 10.56
N ALA A 133 -3.46 -0.23 11.76
CA ALA A 133 -3.53 -1.22 12.84
C ALA A 133 -4.59 -2.30 12.59
N TYR A 134 -5.61 -1.97 11.80
CA TYR A 134 -6.76 -2.84 11.58
C TYR A 134 -7.56 -2.41 10.35
N ALA A 135 -8.09 -3.36 9.59
CA ALA A 135 -8.96 -3.11 8.45
C ALA A 135 -10.07 -4.17 8.38
N ASP A 136 -11.32 -3.75 8.59
CA ASP A 136 -12.51 -4.62 8.55
C ASP A 136 -13.29 -4.37 7.25
N TYR A 137 -12.66 -4.71 6.13
CA TYR A 137 -13.27 -4.58 4.82
C TYR A 137 -13.28 -5.91 4.09
N THR A 138 -14.42 -6.23 3.47
CA THR A 138 -14.58 -7.35 2.55
C THR A 138 -14.89 -6.81 1.16
N PHE A 139 -14.02 -7.10 0.21
CA PHE A 139 -14.14 -6.66 -1.18
C PHE A 139 -14.64 -7.81 -2.06
N VAL A 140 -15.77 -7.61 -2.70
CA VAL A 140 -16.36 -8.66 -3.56
C VAL A 140 -15.51 -8.86 -4.82
N GLY A 141 -15.08 -10.10 -5.05
CA GLY A 141 -14.36 -10.49 -6.26
C GLY A 141 -12.98 -9.84 -6.37
N LEU A 142 -12.25 -9.76 -5.26
CA LEU A 142 -10.87 -9.23 -5.23
C LEU A 142 -9.91 -10.17 -5.97
N ASP A 143 -9.14 -9.63 -6.92
CA ASP A 143 -8.10 -10.36 -7.65
C ASP A 143 -6.72 -10.20 -7.00
N HIS A 144 -6.45 -9.03 -6.40
CA HIS A 144 -5.15 -8.68 -5.83
C HIS A 144 -5.30 -7.94 -4.50
N LEU A 145 -4.49 -8.31 -3.51
CA LEU A 145 -4.44 -7.66 -2.20
C LEU A 145 -3.01 -7.22 -1.88
N LEU A 146 -2.81 -5.91 -1.75
CA LEU A 146 -1.61 -5.28 -1.24
C LEU A 146 -1.92 -4.81 0.18
N VAL A 147 -1.37 -5.47 1.18
CA VAL A 147 -1.76 -5.26 2.59
C VAL A 147 -0.54 -5.14 3.49
N GLU A 148 -0.60 -4.22 4.44
CA GLU A 148 0.42 -4.13 5.48
C GLU A 148 0.55 -5.43 6.27
N CYS A 149 1.80 -5.79 6.58
CA CYS A 149 2.15 -6.80 7.56
C CYS A 149 3.43 -6.34 8.26
N ASN A 150 3.29 -5.51 9.30
CA ASN A 150 4.44 -4.78 9.82
C ASN A 150 5.28 -5.63 10.78
N TYR A 151 4.65 -6.38 11.69
CA TYR A 151 5.37 -7.09 12.75
C TYR A 151 4.72 -8.40 13.18
N ASN A 152 5.53 -9.25 13.82
CA ASN A 152 5.08 -10.36 14.67
C ASN A 152 5.15 -9.90 16.12
N ILE A 153 4.15 -10.20 16.93
CA ILE A 153 4.13 -9.79 18.34
C ILE A 153 5.30 -10.39 19.16
N ASP A 154 5.70 -11.61 18.87
CA ASP A 154 6.82 -12.28 19.54
C ASP A 154 8.16 -11.65 19.17
N GLU A 155 8.39 -11.34 17.88
CA GLU A 155 9.59 -10.64 17.43
C GLU A 155 9.66 -9.20 17.96
N LEU A 156 8.54 -8.49 18.03
CA LEU A 156 8.48 -7.17 18.66
C LEU A 156 8.87 -7.24 20.13
N ASN A 157 8.33 -8.20 20.90
CA ASN A 157 8.69 -8.38 22.31
C ASN A 157 10.17 -8.71 22.46
N ARG A 158 10.69 -9.65 21.67
CA ARG A 158 12.11 -10.00 21.63
C ARG A 158 13.01 -8.81 21.32
N SER A 159 12.63 -8.00 20.32
CA SER A 159 13.37 -6.79 19.91
C SER A 159 13.43 -5.76 21.05
N ILE A 160 12.36 -5.65 21.83
CA ILE A 160 12.30 -4.77 23.01
C ILE A 160 13.20 -5.32 24.13
N ASP A 161 13.12 -6.62 24.44
CA ASP A 161 13.91 -7.27 25.48
C ASP A 161 15.43 -7.16 25.19
N LEU A 162 15.80 -7.20 23.92
CA LEU A 162 17.18 -7.00 23.45
C LEU A 162 17.60 -5.53 23.35
N GLY A 163 16.70 -4.57 23.63
CA GLY A 163 16.98 -3.14 23.52
C GLY A 163 17.14 -2.61 22.09
N ILE A 164 16.74 -3.38 21.07
CA ILE A 164 16.78 -3.00 19.66
C ILE A 164 15.64 -2.02 19.37
N THR A 165 14.44 -2.34 19.82
CA THR A 165 13.26 -1.45 19.73
C THR A 165 12.99 -0.85 21.11
N PRO A 166 12.94 0.50 21.24
CA PRO A 166 12.63 1.15 22.49
C PRO A 166 11.22 0.78 22.99
N ALA A 167 11.11 0.40 24.28
CA ALA A 167 9.86 -0.07 24.87
C ALA A 167 8.68 0.93 24.73
N PHE A 168 8.98 2.25 24.72
CA PHE A 168 7.95 3.29 24.56
C PHE A 168 7.29 3.26 23.16
N GLN A 169 7.97 2.72 22.14
CA GLN A 169 7.43 2.60 20.78
C GLN A 169 6.38 1.49 20.65
N LYS A 170 6.38 0.50 21.56
CA LYS A 170 5.45 -0.63 21.50
C LYS A 170 3.99 -0.18 21.37
N ARG A 171 3.55 0.74 22.24
CA ARG A 171 2.17 1.22 22.24
C ARG A 171 1.78 1.85 20.90
N ARG A 172 2.68 2.63 20.32
CA ARG A 172 2.46 3.23 19.00
C ARG A 172 2.34 2.16 17.93
N LEU A 173 3.29 1.24 17.83
CA LEU A 173 3.27 0.16 16.83
C LEU A 173 1.95 -0.63 16.88
N LEU A 174 1.51 -1.03 18.09
CA LEU A 174 0.25 -1.77 18.26
C LEU A 174 -1.00 -0.98 17.83
N SER A 175 -0.96 0.35 17.80
CA SER A 175 -2.11 1.20 17.45
C SER A 175 -2.06 1.78 16.03
N THR A 176 -0.94 1.60 15.31
CA THR A 176 -0.72 2.26 14.02
C THR A 176 -0.33 1.32 12.90
N HIS A 177 0.09 0.10 13.22
CA HIS A 177 0.56 -0.87 12.23
C HIS A 177 -0.05 -2.26 12.44
N MET A 178 -0.13 -3.01 11.36
CA MET A 178 -0.81 -4.32 11.32
C MET A 178 0.11 -5.45 11.77
N GLU A 179 -0.35 -6.18 12.77
CA GLU A 179 0.25 -7.42 13.24
C GLU A 179 -0.08 -8.56 12.27
N VAL A 180 0.79 -9.58 12.18
CA VAL A 180 0.62 -10.70 11.23
C VAL A 180 -0.75 -11.39 11.32
N MET A 181 -1.33 -11.58 12.51
CA MET A 181 -2.64 -12.22 12.63
C MET A 181 -3.79 -11.31 12.16
N GLU A 182 -3.65 -9.99 12.27
CA GLU A 182 -4.60 -9.04 11.66
C GLU A 182 -4.50 -9.08 10.14
N THR A 183 -3.28 -9.16 9.59
CA THR A 183 -3.10 -9.39 8.15
C THR A 183 -3.76 -10.70 7.70
N VAL A 184 -3.61 -11.77 8.46
CA VAL A 184 -4.29 -13.07 8.22
C VAL A 184 -5.82 -12.89 8.21
N ASN A 185 -6.38 -12.12 9.15
CA ASN A 185 -7.82 -11.85 9.23
C ASN A 185 -8.31 -11.09 7.98
N VAL A 186 -7.58 -10.06 7.55
CA VAL A 186 -7.88 -9.31 6.31
C VAL A 186 -7.85 -10.24 5.09
N ILE A 187 -6.84 -11.10 4.98
CA ILE A 187 -6.76 -12.08 3.88
C ILE A 187 -7.96 -13.03 3.94
N LYS A 188 -8.26 -13.63 5.10
CA LYS A 188 -9.37 -14.57 5.28
C LYS A 188 -10.72 -13.95 4.92
N SER A 189 -10.97 -12.70 5.31
CA SER A 189 -12.21 -11.97 4.98
C SER A 189 -12.37 -11.68 3.48
N ASN A 190 -11.27 -11.74 2.73
CA ASN A 190 -11.23 -11.45 1.30
C ASN A 190 -10.90 -12.68 0.42
N LEU A 191 -10.82 -13.88 1.04
CA LEU A 191 -10.59 -15.12 0.28
C LEU A 191 -11.75 -15.36 -0.68
N ASN A 192 -11.41 -15.55 -1.94
CA ASN A 192 -12.32 -15.98 -3.00
C ASN A 192 -11.50 -16.71 -4.08
N GLU A 193 -12.16 -17.37 -5.03
CA GLU A 193 -11.50 -18.13 -6.10
C GLU A 193 -10.65 -17.26 -7.04
N GLY A 194 -10.90 -15.94 -7.06
CA GLY A 194 -10.19 -14.97 -7.90
C GLY A 194 -8.94 -14.37 -7.25
N LEU A 195 -8.74 -14.49 -5.93
CA LEU A 195 -7.61 -13.87 -5.25
C LEU A 195 -6.28 -14.53 -5.64
N ASN A 196 -5.56 -13.92 -6.58
CA ASN A 196 -4.34 -14.46 -7.17
C ASN A 196 -3.07 -14.01 -6.47
N ASN A 197 -3.03 -12.74 -6.07
CA ASN A 197 -1.83 -12.12 -5.54
C ASN A 197 -2.11 -11.50 -4.17
N VAL A 198 -1.26 -11.84 -3.20
CA VAL A 198 -1.16 -11.15 -1.92
C VAL A 198 0.27 -10.66 -1.77
N LEU A 199 0.45 -9.35 -1.67
CA LEU A 199 1.72 -8.68 -1.45
C LEU A 199 1.72 -8.03 -0.07
N LEU A 200 2.65 -8.42 0.77
CA LEU A 200 2.83 -7.91 2.12
C LEU A 200 3.67 -6.64 2.08
N LEU A 201 3.10 -5.55 2.57
CA LEU A 201 3.70 -4.23 2.55
C LEU A 201 4.31 -3.88 3.90
N HIS A 202 5.27 -2.95 3.89
CA HIS A 202 5.75 -2.23 5.05
C HIS A 202 6.23 -3.10 6.22
N LEU A 203 6.95 -4.21 5.92
CA LEU A 203 7.55 -5.07 6.95
C LEU A 203 8.59 -4.30 7.76
N SER A 204 8.54 -4.45 9.09
CA SER A 204 9.54 -3.86 9.99
C SER A 204 10.84 -4.67 9.98
N GLU A 205 11.96 -4.06 9.64
CA GLU A 205 13.28 -4.73 9.69
C GLU A 205 13.66 -5.26 11.08
N ARG A 206 13.09 -4.67 12.15
CA ARG A 206 13.48 -4.97 13.53
C ARG A 206 12.49 -5.83 14.29
N ASN A 207 11.23 -5.81 13.86
CA ASN A 207 10.12 -6.39 14.61
C ASN A 207 9.39 -7.46 13.82
N SER A 208 9.94 -7.90 12.70
CA SER A 208 9.36 -8.97 11.89
C SER A 208 10.37 -10.06 11.55
N ASN A 209 9.84 -11.27 11.34
CA ASN A 209 10.55 -12.39 10.76
C ASN A 209 9.81 -12.81 9.50
N GLU A 210 10.34 -12.46 8.35
CA GLU A 210 9.70 -12.71 7.06
C GLU A 210 9.33 -14.18 6.85
N MET A 211 10.27 -15.09 7.15
CA MET A 211 10.03 -16.53 6.94
C MET A 211 8.85 -17.03 7.79
N GLU A 212 8.76 -16.57 9.04
CA GLU A 212 7.65 -16.90 9.92
C GLU A 212 6.34 -16.28 9.47
N ILE A 213 6.36 -15.01 9.05
CA ILE A 213 5.18 -14.30 8.53
C ILE A 213 4.61 -15.04 7.30
N VAL A 214 5.43 -15.30 6.29
CA VAL A 214 5.01 -15.98 5.06
C VAL A 214 4.50 -17.40 5.37
N LYS A 215 5.18 -18.11 6.27
CA LYS A 215 4.75 -19.43 6.74
C LYS A 215 3.39 -19.37 7.43
N THR A 216 3.22 -18.46 8.39
CA THR A 216 1.95 -18.27 9.14
C THR A 216 0.80 -17.97 8.19
N ILE A 217 0.99 -17.02 7.25
CA ILE A 217 -0.03 -16.69 6.26
C ILE A 217 -0.38 -17.92 5.41
N LYS A 218 0.62 -18.69 4.97
CA LYS A 218 0.39 -19.91 4.19
C LYS A 218 -0.40 -20.95 4.96
N GLU A 219 -0.04 -21.20 6.22
CA GLU A 219 -0.71 -22.19 7.09
C GLU A 219 -2.15 -21.77 7.41
N GLU A 220 -2.38 -20.50 7.67
CA GLU A 220 -3.67 -19.96 8.08
C GLU A 220 -4.66 -19.71 6.93
N THR A 221 -4.17 -19.38 5.73
CA THR A 221 -5.01 -18.94 4.60
C THR A 221 -4.90 -19.81 3.36
N GLY A 222 -3.86 -20.64 3.26
CA GLY A 222 -3.53 -21.37 2.03
C GLY A 222 -2.81 -20.52 0.96
N ILE A 223 -2.71 -19.21 1.13
CA ILE A 223 -2.15 -18.27 0.15
C ILE A 223 -0.61 -18.24 0.23
N ASN A 224 0.05 -18.20 -0.94
CA ASN A 224 1.48 -17.93 -1.04
C ASN A 224 1.67 -16.41 -1.18
N ALA A 225 1.74 -15.69 -0.06
CA ALA A 225 2.02 -14.26 -0.07
C ALA A 225 3.48 -13.98 -0.46
N LYS A 226 3.71 -12.84 -1.13
CA LYS A 226 5.04 -12.29 -1.40
C LYS A 226 5.28 -11.09 -0.51
N VAL A 227 6.55 -10.76 -0.25
CA VAL A 227 6.93 -9.55 0.49
C VAL A 227 7.39 -8.47 -0.49
N ALA A 228 6.96 -7.23 -0.25
CA ALA A 228 7.30 -6.09 -1.07
C ALA A 228 8.70 -5.56 -0.71
N TYR A 229 9.65 -5.76 -1.60
CA TYR A 229 10.98 -5.14 -1.55
C TYR A 229 11.24 -4.33 -2.81
N PRO A 230 12.13 -3.32 -2.75
CA PRO A 230 12.55 -2.61 -3.94
C PRO A 230 13.04 -3.57 -5.04
N GLY A 231 12.47 -3.44 -6.24
CA GLY A 231 12.76 -4.31 -7.39
C GLY A 231 11.86 -5.54 -7.52
N VAL A 232 10.93 -5.79 -6.58
CA VAL A 232 9.90 -6.83 -6.76
C VAL A 232 8.95 -6.41 -7.88
N GLU A 233 8.73 -7.33 -8.81
CA GLU A 233 7.75 -7.20 -9.90
C GLU A 233 6.70 -8.31 -9.80
N MET A 234 5.46 -7.97 -10.16
CA MET A 234 4.34 -8.89 -10.10
C MET A 234 3.35 -8.60 -11.23
N SER A 235 3.02 -9.61 -12.01
CA SER A 235 1.94 -9.48 -12.99
C SER A 235 0.58 -9.48 -12.32
N LEU A 236 -0.20 -8.44 -12.61
CA LEU A 236 -1.57 -8.27 -12.15
C LEU A 236 -2.51 -8.63 -13.32
N THR A 237 -2.93 -9.87 -13.37
CA THR A 237 -3.85 -10.36 -14.39
C THR A 237 -5.17 -10.73 -13.75
N LYS A 238 -6.26 -10.29 -14.38
CA LYS A 238 -7.60 -10.71 -13.98
C LYS A 238 -7.80 -12.20 -14.25
N ASN A 239 -8.37 -12.91 -13.28
CA ASN A 239 -8.87 -14.26 -13.55
C ASN A 239 -10.06 -14.19 -14.51
N ILE A 240 -9.93 -14.85 -15.66
CA ILE A 240 -11.02 -15.06 -16.61
C ILE A 240 -11.61 -16.42 -16.27
N TYR A 241 -12.67 -16.44 -15.47
CA TYR A 241 -13.55 -17.60 -15.30
C TYR A 241 -14.83 -17.40 -16.08
#